data_69ffa26eacc5a56327fcfeff686870d0
#
_entry.id   69ffa26eacc5a56327fcfeff686870d0
#
_cell.length_a   1.000
_cell.length_b   1.000
_cell.length_c   1.000
_cell.angle_alpha   90.00
_cell.angle_beta   90.00
_cell.angle_gamma   90.00
#
_symmetry.space_group_name_H-M   'P 1'
#
loop_
_entity.id
_entity.type
_entity.pdbx_description
1 polymer ?
#
loop_
_entity_poly.entity_id
_entity_poly.type
_entity_poly.pdbx_seq_one_letter_code
_entity_poly.pdbx_strand_id
1 'polypeptide(L)'
;MKPEWKTILPLLHDTHCHVNLYPDPDAVREQIAIDCMQVVHVTTSPAEYAECAAAKGATVELAPGLIPQDIGELAPQLDHFCELIAAARFVGEVGLDYVTEDAGERQMQRRVFERILRCCEDCGDRILTIHSRRAAADVMTMLDGFGGTPILHWFSGTQEQVHAAPGNVYFSINTAMIVSRRGRNLIAAMPRDRLLLETDGPFVRIGERPARPHDLYLVVEFFARQWNCSEMAAAEQLSANFSGLQGAGA
;
A
#
# COMPACT_ATOMS: atom_id res chain seq x y z
N MET A 1 5.64 20.10 14.32
CA MET A 1 4.85 20.21 13.07
C MET A 1 4.61 21.70 12.80
N LYS A 2 4.85 22.18 11.56
CA LYS A 2 4.57 23.58 11.19
C LYS A 2 3.05 23.82 11.24
N PRO A 3 2.55 24.99 11.63
CA PRO A 3 1.10 25.27 11.70
C PRO A 3 0.34 25.05 10.39
N GLU A 4 1.01 25.25 9.26
CA GLU A 4 0.48 25.09 7.90
C GLU A 4 0.09 23.63 7.58
N TRP A 5 0.68 22.66 8.25
CA TRP A 5 0.40 21.24 8.02
C TRP A 5 -1.02 20.81 8.40
N LYS A 6 -1.64 21.51 9.35
CA LYS A 6 -3.03 21.22 9.75
C LYS A 6 -4.04 21.34 8.61
N THR A 7 -3.75 22.19 7.61
CA THR A 7 -4.61 22.34 6.43
C THR A 7 -4.34 21.29 5.36
N ILE A 8 -3.17 20.65 5.40
CA ILE A 8 -2.75 19.63 4.43
C ILE A 8 -3.15 18.22 4.89
N LEU A 9 -3.11 17.94 6.20
CA LEU A 9 -3.39 16.60 6.73
C LEU A 9 -4.69 15.98 6.21
N PRO A 10 -5.83 16.69 6.10
CA PRO A 10 -7.07 16.10 5.56
C PRO A 10 -6.99 15.70 4.08
N LEU A 11 -5.99 16.18 3.34
CA LEU A 11 -5.73 15.79 1.95
C LEU A 11 -4.84 14.54 1.86
N LEU A 12 -4.17 14.16 2.97
CA LEU A 12 -3.27 13.03 2.97
C LEU A 12 -4.06 11.72 3.08
N HIS A 13 -3.52 10.72 2.45
CA HIS A 13 -3.95 9.34 2.55
C HIS A 13 -2.76 8.45 2.86
N ASP A 14 -3.04 7.27 3.40
CA ASP A 14 -2.05 6.21 3.62
C ASP A 14 -2.60 4.92 3.03
N THR A 15 -2.04 4.45 1.93
CA THR A 15 -2.54 3.26 1.23
C THR A 15 -2.00 1.96 1.77
N HIS A 16 -1.09 2.02 2.77
CA HIS A 16 -0.50 0.82 3.37
C HIS A 16 0.01 1.09 4.79
N CYS A 17 -0.81 0.75 5.77
CA CYS A 17 -0.48 0.93 7.19
C CYS A 17 -1.00 -0.27 8.00
N HIS A 18 -0.12 -0.91 8.78
CA HIS A 18 -0.47 -2.00 9.70
C HIS A 18 -0.89 -1.44 11.06
N VAL A 19 -2.05 -0.79 11.12
CA VAL A 19 -2.50 -0.05 12.33
C VAL A 19 -2.51 -0.92 13.58
N ASN A 20 -2.87 -2.20 13.45
CA ASN A 20 -2.97 -3.12 14.58
C ASN A 20 -1.60 -3.55 15.15
N LEU A 21 -0.52 -3.37 14.39
CA LEU A 21 0.84 -3.76 14.79
C LEU A 21 1.59 -2.66 15.55
N TYR A 22 1.01 -1.48 15.73
CA TYR A 22 1.60 -0.47 16.61
C TYR A 22 1.49 -0.87 18.08
N PRO A 23 2.41 -0.42 18.96
CA PRO A 23 2.32 -0.67 20.39
C PRO A 23 1.03 -0.14 21.05
N ASP A 24 0.45 0.91 20.48
CA ASP A 24 -0.83 1.49 20.88
C ASP A 24 -1.66 1.81 19.61
N PRO A 25 -2.42 0.82 19.10
CA PRO A 25 -3.22 0.97 17.89
C PRO A 25 -4.36 1.99 18.05
N ASP A 26 -4.92 2.11 19.24
CA ASP A 26 -6.04 3.02 19.51
C ASP A 26 -5.58 4.47 19.44
N ALA A 27 -4.43 4.80 20.01
CA ALA A 27 -3.84 6.13 19.86
C ALA A 27 -3.52 6.47 18.40
N VAL A 28 -3.17 5.47 17.56
CA VAL A 28 -2.97 5.69 16.13
C VAL A 28 -4.30 5.98 15.43
N ARG A 29 -5.37 5.20 15.71
CA ARG A 29 -6.72 5.43 15.16
C ARG A 29 -7.29 6.79 15.56
N GLU A 30 -7.11 7.17 16.83
CA GLU A 30 -7.54 8.48 17.33
C GLU A 30 -6.82 9.61 16.58
N GLN A 31 -5.51 9.50 16.38
CA GLN A 31 -4.74 10.50 15.65
C GLN A 31 -5.16 10.58 14.18
N ILE A 32 -5.41 9.46 13.52
CA ILE A 32 -5.95 9.43 12.14
C ILE A 32 -7.28 10.19 12.06
N ALA A 33 -8.17 9.98 13.03
CA ALA A 33 -9.47 10.65 13.07
C ALA A 33 -9.34 12.17 13.33
N ILE A 34 -8.44 12.58 14.24
CA ILE A 34 -8.14 13.99 14.51
C ILE A 34 -7.59 14.70 13.28
N ASP A 35 -6.69 14.03 12.54
CA ASP A 35 -6.03 14.56 11.35
C ASP A 35 -6.95 14.47 10.10
N CYS A 36 -8.11 13.82 10.20
CA CYS A 36 -9.06 13.57 9.12
C CYS A 36 -8.44 12.86 7.90
N MET A 37 -7.42 12.03 8.11
CA MET A 37 -6.73 11.31 7.05
C MET A 37 -7.52 10.06 6.63
N GLN A 38 -7.39 9.67 5.37
CA GLN A 38 -7.87 8.38 4.88
C GLN A 38 -6.76 7.34 4.94
N VAL A 39 -6.98 6.22 5.61
CA VAL A 39 -5.96 5.19 5.83
C VAL A 39 -6.50 3.83 5.42
N VAL A 40 -5.74 3.10 4.62
CA VAL A 40 -5.96 1.69 4.35
C VAL A 40 -5.18 0.89 5.38
N HIS A 41 -5.90 0.29 6.31
CA HIS A 41 -5.35 -0.65 7.29
C HIS A 41 -5.22 -2.02 6.62
N VAL A 42 -4.02 -2.38 6.22
CA VAL A 42 -3.71 -3.69 5.68
C VAL A 42 -3.48 -4.69 6.80
N THR A 43 -3.95 -5.93 6.59
CA THR A 43 -3.75 -7.03 7.52
C THR A 43 -2.83 -8.08 6.92
N THR A 44 -2.30 -8.96 7.77
CA THR A 44 -1.33 -9.99 7.37
C THR A 44 -1.99 -11.35 7.14
N SER A 45 -3.19 -11.54 7.71
CA SER A 45 -3.92 -12.81 7.65
C SER A 45 -5.43 -12.62 7.79
N PRO A 46 -6.25 -13.62 7.37
CA PRO A 46 -7.69 -13.63 7.61
C PRO A 46 -8.07 -13.53 9.09
N ALA A 47 -7.26 -14.10 9.99
CA ALA A 47 -7.49 -14.04 11.43
C ALA A 47 -7.33 -12.60 11.94
N GLU A 48 -6.25 -11.91 11.58
CA GLU A 48 -6.05 -10.51 11.94
C GLU A 48 -7.15 -9.61 11.37
N TYR A 49 -7.58 -9.86 10.13
CA TYR A 49 -8.69 -9.12 9.53
C TYR A 49 -9.96 -9.23 10.36
N ALA A 50 -10.32 -10.43 10.82
CA ALA A 50 -11.49 -10.65 11.66
C ALA A 50 -11.39 -9.92 13.01
N GLU A 51 -10.22 -9.92 13.63
CA GLU A 51 -9.95 -9.18 14.88
C GLU A 51 -10.08 -7.67 14.69
N CYS A 52 -9.58 -7.13 13.57
CA CYS A 52 -9.59 -5.70 13.27
C CYS A 52 -10.97 -5.19 12.83
N ALA A 53 -11.85 -6.05 12.33
CA ALA A 53 -13.16 -5.65 11.78
C ALA A 53 -14.04 -4.94 12.81
N ALA A 54 -13.94 -5.30 14.09
CA ALA A 54 -14.68 -4.68 15.19
C ALA A 54 -14.16 -3.27 15.57
N ALA A 55 -12.95 -2.93 15.19
CA ALA A 55 -12.26 -1.68 15.54
C ALA A 55 -12.19 -0.67 14.37
N LYS A 56 -12.92 -0.91 13.29
CA LYS A 56 -12.93 -0.05 12.09
C LYS A 56 -13.48 1.34 12.41
N GLY A 57 -12.68 2.37 12.18
CA GLY A 57 -13.09 3.78 12.26
C GLY A 57 -13.66 4.29 10.93
N ALA A 58 -14.31 5.45 10.95
CA ALA A 58 -14.94 6.04 9.75
C ALA A 58 -13.94 6.44 8.64
N THR A 59 -12.69 6.73 9.01
CA THR A 59 -11.62 7.16 8.08
C THR A 59 -10.60 6.05 7.81
N VAL A 60 -10.81 4.85 8.35
CA VAL A 60 -9.94 3.69 8.18
C VAL A 60 -10.66 2.64 7.36
N GLU A 61 -10.13 2.36 6.17
CA GLU A 61 -10.58 1.27 5.31
C GLU A 61 -9.78 0.01 5.64
N LEU A 62 -10.46 -1.07 6.01
CA LEU A 62 -9.82 -2.32 6.39
C LEU A 62 -9.65 -3.22 5.16
N ALA A 63 -8.43 -3.68 4.89
CA ALA A 63 -8.08 -4.54 3.78
C ALA A 63 -7.71 -5.95 4.28
N PRO A 64 -8.41 -7.02 3.85
CA PRO A 64 -8.00 -8.38 4.14
C PRO A 64 -6.66 -8.68 3.48
N GLY A 65 -5.74 -9.28 4.24
CA GLY A 65 -4.39 -9.65 3.81
C GLY A 65 -4.12 -11.14 3.90
N LEU A 66 -3.14 -11.56 3.11
CA LEU A 66 -2.53 -12.88 3.15
C LEU A 66 -1.08 -12.73 2.71
N ILE A 67 -0.20 -12.45 3.70
CA ILE A 67 1.18 -12.08 3.41
C ILE A 67 2.01 -13.23 2.84
N PRO A 68 2.90 -12.94 1.88
CA PRO A 68 3.72 -13.99 1.25
C PRO A 68 4.75 -14.59 2.18
N GLN A 69 5.21 -13.90 3.23
CA GLN A 69 6.24 -14.39 4.14
C GLN A 69 5.76 -15.61 4.95
N ASP A 70 4.47 -15.67 5.29
CA ASP A 70 3.88 -16.74 6.10
C ASP A 70 3.06 -17.71 5.25
N ILE A 71 3.38 -17.83 3.95
CA ILE A 71 2.58 -18.57 2.97
C ILE A 71 2.41 -20.05 3.34
N GLY A 72 3.39 -20.66 4.01
CA GLY A 72 3.30 -22.06 4.44
C GLY A 72 2.14 -22.32 5.42
N GLU A 73 1.85 -21.35 6.28
CA GLU A 73 0.76 -21.39 7.26
C GLU A 73 -0.56 -20.85 6.70
N LEU A 74 -0.48 -19.87 5.80
CA LEU A 74 -1.65 -19.15 5.30
C LEU A 74 -2.28 -19.77 4.05
N ALA A 75 -1.53 -20.52 3.23
CA ALA A 75 -2.06 -21.13 2.01
C ALA A 75 -3.33 -22.00 2.23
N PRO A 76 -3.49 -22.74 3.34
CA PRO A 76 -4.73 -23.47 3.61
C PRO A 76 -5.97 -22.58 3.81
N GLN A 77 -5.78 -21.28 4.09
CA GLN A 77 -6.87 -20.33 4.33
C GLN A 77 -7.29 -19.59 3.03
N LEU A 78 -6.73 -19.95 1.89
CA LEU A 78 -6.91 -19.21 0.62
C LEU A 78 -8.38 -19.15 0.16
N ASP A 79 -9.16 -20.23 0.31
CA ASP A 79 -10.57 -20.22 -0.08
C ASP A 79 -11.37 -19.25 0.81
N HIS A 80 -11.17 -19.29 2.12
CA HIS A 80 -11.76 -18.32 3.04
C HIS A 80 -11.30 -16.88 2.74
N PHE A 81 -10.04 -16.70 2.39
CA PHE A 81 -9.53 -15.39 1.99
C PHE A 81 -10.23 -14.86 0.73
N CYS A 82 -10.49 -15.71 -0.26
CA CYS A 82 -11.26 -15.32 -1.45
C CYS A 82 -12.70 -14.90 -1.11
N GLU A 83 -13.33 -15.48 -0.09
CA GLU A 83 -14.64 -15.02 0.40
C GLU A 83 -14.55 -13.61 1.00
N LEU A 84 -13.48 -13.30 1.74
CA LEU A 84 -13.26 -11.96 2.30
C LEU A 84 -13.06 -10.89 1.20
N ILE A 85 -12.37 -11.22 0.11
CA ILE A 85 -12.18 -10.34 -1.05
C ILE A 85 -13.51 -9.86 -1.61
N ALA A 86 -14.54 -10.73 -1.63
CA ALA A 86 -15.84 -10.38 -2.21
C ALA A 86 -16.52 -9.19 -1.52
N ALA A 87 -16.26 -8.99 -0.22
CA ALA A 87 -16.83 -7.91 0.58
C ALA A 87 -15.89 -6.70 0.74
N ALA A 88 -14.63 -6.81 0.32
CA ALA A 88 -13.61 -5.78 0.51
C ALA A 88 -13.36 -4.99 -0.76
N ARG A 89 -13.17 -3.69 -0.64
CA ARG A 89 -12.72 -2.84 -1.75
C ARG A 89 -11.21 -2.88 -1.92
N PHE A 90 -10.48 -2.74 -0.81
CA PHE A 90 -9.04 -2.87 -0.74
C PHE A 90 -8.67 -4.27 -0.30
N VAL A 91 -7.62 -4.84 -0.91
CA VAL A 91 -7.07 -6.16 -0.59
C VAL A 91 -5.58 -6.01 -0.34
N GLY A 92 -5.09 -6.46 0.81
CA GLY A 92 -3.68 -6.38 1.16
C GLY A 92 -3.41 -6.50 2.67
N GLU A 93 -2.20 -6.90 2.98
CA GLU A 93 -1.03 -7.09 2.11
C GLU A 93 -1.07 -8.48 1.42
N VAL A 94 -0.79 -8.49 0.13
CA VAL A 94 -0.68 -9.72 -0.67
C VAL A 94 0.53 -9.60 -1.61
N GLY A 95 0.97 -10.68 -2.25
CA GLY A 95 2.03 -10.59 -3.24
C GLY A 95 3.11 -11.65 -3.12
N LEU A 96 4.37 -11.28 -3.41
CA LEU A 96 5.53 -12.18 -3.44
C LEU A 96 6.70 -11.61 -2.65
N ASP A 97 7.35 -12.42 -1.82
CA ASP A 97 8.61 -12.11 -1.13
C ASP A 97 9.68 -13.19 -1.42
N TYR A 98 10.68 -12.83 -2.23
CA TYR A 98 11.77 -13.74 -2.58
C TYR A 98 13.02 -13.52 -1.71
N VAL A 99 12.84 -13.06 -0.47
CA VAL A 99 13.88 -13.18 0.56
C VAL A 99 14.12 -14.65 0.89
N THR A 100 13.04 -15.47 0.88
CA THR A 100 13.20 -16.92 0.93
C THR A 100 14.01 -17.44 -0.28
N GLU A 101 14.89 -18.39 -0.03
CA GLU A 101 15.65 -19.09 -1.08
C GLU A 101 15.01 -20.43 -1.46
N ASP A 102 13.98 -20.88 -0.73
CA ASP A 102 13.27 -22.11 -1.01
C ASP A 102 12.41 -21.97 -2.27
N ALA A 103 12.71 -22.79 -3.28
CA ALA A 103 12.02 -22.76 -4.56
C ALA A 103 10.56 -23.25 -4.45
N GLY A 104 10.28 -24.16 -3.52
CA GLY A 104 8.93 -24.67 -3.25
C GLY A 104 8.05 -23.59 -2.64
N GLU A 105 8.59 -22.84 -1.68
CA GLU A 105 7.92 -21.71 -1.05
C GLU A 105 7.63 -20.59 -2.07
N ARG A 106 8.62 -20.20 -2.90
CA ARG A 106 8.40 -19.23 -4.00
C ARG A 106 7.31 -19.70 -4.97
N GLN A 107 7.30 -20.98 -5.31
CA GLN A 107 6.26 -21.55 -6.18
C GLN A 107 4.88 -21.53 -5.50
N MET A 108 4.82 -21.76 -4.19
CA MET A 108 3.58 -21.66 -3.41
C MET A 108 3.08 -20.22 -3.38
N GLN A 109 3.93 -19.24 -3.08
CA GLN A 109 3.61 -17.81 -3.13
C GLN A 109 3.00 -17.43 -4.48
N ARG A 110 3.63 -17.84 -5.59
CA ARG A 110 3.11 -17.55 -6.95
C ARG A 110 1.72 -18.14 -7.19
N ARG A 111 1.50 -19.42 -6.83
CA ARG A 111 0.18 -20.07 -7.00
C ARG A 111 -0.91 -19.39 -6.17
N VAL A 112 -0.59 -19.03 -4.94
CA VAL A 112 -1.52 -18.31 -4.06
C VAL A 112 -1.82 -16.93 -4.61
N PHE A 113 -0.80 -16.17 -4.99
CA PHE A 113 -0.99 -14.83 -5.54
C PHE A 113 -1.78 -14.85 -6.86
N GLU A 114 -1.51 -15.80 -7.75
CA GLU A 114 -2.30 -16.01 -8.98
C GLU A 114 -3.79 -16.29 -8.67
N ARG A 115 -4.08 -17.09 -7.64
CA ARG A 115 -5.46 -17.34 -7.23
C ARG A 115 -6.12 -16.09 -6.65
N ILE A 116 -5.39 -15.30 -5.87
CA ILE A 116 -5.86 -14.01 -5.33
C ILE A 116 -6.22 -13.05 -6.46
N LEU A 117 -5.37 -12.90 -7.47
CA LEU A 117 -5.65 -12.05 -8.63
C LEU A 117 -6.94 -12.47 -9.34
N ARG A 118 -7.14 -13.77 -9.58
CA ARG A 118 -8.39 -14.29 -10.16
C ARG A 118 -9.62 -14.00 -9.28
N CYS A 119 -9.53 -14.19 -7.96
CA CYS A 119 -10.63 -13.87 -7.06
C CYS A 119 -10.98 -12.37 -7.12
N CYS A 120 -9.98 -11.50 -7.26
CA CYS A 120 -10.19 -10.06 -7.40
C CYS A 120 -10.87 -9.74 -8.75
N GLU A 121 -10.46 -10.38 -9.85
CA GLU A 121 -11.08 -10.18 -11.17
C GLU A 121 -12.54 -10.66 -11.18
N ASP A 122 -12.82 -11.81 -10.57
CA ASP A 122 -14.19 -12.35 -10.45
C ASP A 122 -15.12 -11.39 -9.66
N CYS A 123 -14.56 -10.62 -8.74
CA CYS A 123 -15.29 -9.64 -7.92
C CYS A 123 -15.35 -8.24 -8.55
N GLY A 124 -14.54 -7.94 -9.58
CA GLY A 124 -14.40 -6.63 -10.22
C GLY A 124 -13.82 -5.54 -9.30
N ASP A 125 -13.28 -4.49 -9.88
CA ASP A 125 -12.87 -3.19 -9.25
C ASP A 125 -12.15 -3.28 -7.89
N ARG A 126 -11.32 -4.30 -7.68
CA ARG A 126 -10.53 -4.43 -6.45
C ARG A 126 -9.23 -3.64 -6.56
N ILE A 127 -8.87 -2.96 -5.46
CA ILE A 127 -7.62 -2.23 -5.31
C ILE A 127 -6.71 -3.09 -4.43
N LEU A 128 -5.54 -3.49 -4.99
CA LEU A 128 -4.62 -4.38 -4.28
C LEU A 128 -3.38 -3.61 -3.85
N THR A 129 -2.98 -3.72 -2.58
CA THR A 129 -1.67 -3.27 -2.12
C THR A 129 -0.74 -4.48 -2.05
N ILE A 130 0.34 -4.43 -2.88
CA ILE A 130 1.09 -5.60 -3.30
C ILE A 130 2.54 -5.52 -2.84
N HIS A 131 2.96 -6.51 -2.06
CA HIS A 131 4.34 -6.79 -1.70
C HIS A 131 5.12 -7.39 -2.86
N SER A 132 6.34 -6.88 -3.13
CA SER A 132 7.13 -7.32 -4.28
C SER A 132 8.63 -7.44 -4.02
N ARG A 133 9.01 -7.68 -2.75
CA ARG A 133 10.41 -7.67 -2.31
C ARG A 133 11.21 -8.78 -2.99
N ARG A 134 12.26 -8.39 -3.77
CA ARG A 134 13.08 -9.27 -4.63
C ARG A 134 12.29 -10.05 -5.68
N ALA A 135 11.00 -9.77 -5.86
CA ALA A 135 10.06 -10.47 -6.72
C ALA A 135 9.42 -9.57 -7.79
N ALA A 136 9.89 -8.33 -7.94
CA ALA A 136 9.26 -7.31 -8.78
C ALA A 136 9.02 -7.77 -10.23
N ALA A 137 9.93 -8.55 -10.83
CA ALA A 137 9.78 -9.07 -12.20
C ALA A 137 8.58 -10.02 -12.32
N ASP A 138 8.45 -10.95 -11.38
CA ASP A 138 7.35 -11.93 -11.39
C ASP A 138 6.02 -11.25 -11.09
N VAL A 139 5.98 -10.32 -10.12
CA VAL A 139 4.78 -9.53 -9.81
C VAL A 139 4.32 -8.76 -11.06
N MET A 140 5.22 -8.05 -11.75
CA MET A 140 4.88 -7.32 -12.98
C MET A 140 4.34 -8.24 -14.09
N THR A 141 4.94 -9.43 -14.25
CA THR A 141 4.46 -10.41 -15.23
C THR A 141 3.06 -10.93 -14.88
N MET A 142 2.78 -11.14 -13.58
CA MET A 142 1.47 -11.62 -13.13
C MET A 142 0.39 -10.54 -13.20
N LEU A 143 0.77 -9.27 -13.19
CA LEU A 143 -0.15 -8.13 -13.33
C LEU A 143 -0.44 -7.77 -14.80
N ASP A 144 0.24 -8.39 -15.75
CA ASP A 144 -0.05 -8.14 -17.16
C ASP A 144 -1.46 -8.62 -17.53
N GLY A 145 -2.30 -7.69 -17.99
CA GLY A 145 -3.71 -7.94 -18.28
C GLY A 145 -4.64 -7.98 -17.05
N PHE A 146 -4.15 -7.78 -15.83
CA PHE A 146 -4.98 -7.75 -14.63
C PHE A 146 -5.95 -6.56 -14.67
N GLY A 147 -7.26 -6.84 -14.51
CA GLY A 147 -8.32 -5.85 -14.64
C GLY A 147 -8.56 -4.95 -13.42
N GLY A 148 -8.01 -5.29 -12.26
CA GLY A 148 -8.12 -4.48 -11.04
C GLY A 148 -7.10 -3.34 -11.00
N THR A 149 -6.98 -2.68 -9.84
CA THR A 149 -6.04 -1.57 -9.61
C THR A 149 -4.93 -1.99 -8.66
N PRO A 150 -3.73 -2.35 -9.14
CA PRO A 150 -2.60 -2.72 -8.31
C PRO A 150 -1.85 -1.49 -7.80
N ILE A 151 -1.53 -1.48 -6.51
CA ILE A 151 -0.61 -0.55 -5.86
C ILE A 151 0.63 -1.34 -5.46
N LEU A 152 1.76 -1.06 -6.06
CA LEU A 152 3.03 -1.64 -5.63
C LEU A 152 3.54 -0.85 -4.43
N HIS A 153 3.36 -1.41 -3.24
CA HIS A 153 3.83 -0.78 -2.03
C HIS A 153 5.36 -0.91 -1.89
N TRP A 154 5.99 0.13 -1.37
CA TRP A 154 7.45 0.22 -1.17
C TRP A 154 8.26 -0.43 -2.30
N PHE A 155 7.92 -0.08 -3.53
CA PHE A 155 8.52 -0.71 -4.70
C PHE A 155 10.03 -0.57 -4.71
N SER A 156 10.74 -1.70 -4.83
CA SER A 156 12.20 -1.79 -4.76
C SER A 156 12.85 -2.43 -6.00
N GLY A 157 12.12 -2.47 -7.12
CA GLY A 157 12.60 -2.98 -8.40
C GLY A 157 13.60 -2.06 -9.12
N THR A 158 13.51 -1.99 -10.45
CA THR A 158 14.37 -1.16 -11.32
C THR A 158 13.55 -0.09 -12.04
N GLN A 159 14.23 0.92 -12.62
CA GLN A 159 13.57 1.95 -13.43
C GLN A 159 12.95 1.37 -14.71
N GLU A 160 13.61 0.37 -15.31
CA GLU A 160 13.06 -0.34 -16.48
C GLU A 160 11.76 -1.03 -16.15
N GLN A 161 11.64 -1.62 -14.95
CA GLN A 161 10.39 -2.22 -14.48
C GLN A 161 9.31 -1.17 -14.23
N VAL A 162 9.66 0.01 -13.71
CA VAL A 162 8.71 1.14 -13.58
C VAL A 162 8.18 1.55 -14.95
N HIS A 163 9.06 1.71 -15.95
CA HIS A 163 8.66 2.11 -17.30
C HIS A 163 7.85 1.03 -18.05
N ALA A 164 8.05 -0.24 -17.70
CA ALA A 164 7.32 -1.38 -18.28
C ALA A 164 6.03 -1.70 -17.51
N ALA A 165 5.74 -1.00 -16.42
CA ALA A 165 4.55 -1.28 -15.61
C ALA A 165 3.26 -1.04 -16.41
N PRO A 166 2.23 -1.92 -16.28
CA PRO A 166 0.92 -1.69 -16.85
C PRO A 166 0.33 -0.33 -16.44
N GLY A 167 -0.45 0.29 -17.32
CA GLY A 167 -0.95 1.65 -17.13
C GLY A 167 -1.91 1.83 -15.93
N ASN A 168 -2.44 0.75 -15.37
CA ASN A 168 -3.28 0.73 -14.17
C ASN A 168 -2.50 0.56 -12.86
N VAL A 169 -1.15 0.38 -12.92
CA VAL A 169 -0.30 0.22 -11.73
C VAL A 169 -0.01 1.56 -11.07
N TYR A 170 -0.20 1.63 -9.76
CA TYR A 170 0.19 2.74 -8.90
C TYR A 170 1.39 2.35 -8.03
N PHE A 171 2.08 3.36 -7.50
CA PHE A 171 3.23 3.18 -6.61
C PHE A 171 3.03 3.99 -5.34
N SER A 172 3.06 3.38 -4.18
CA SER A 172 2.99 4.09 -2.91
C SER A 172 4.38 4.36 -2.34
N ILE A 173 4.53 5.56 -1.81
CA ILE A 173 5.81 6.15 -1.44
C ILE A 173 5.84 6.43 0.05
N ASN A 174 6.86 5.88 0.72
CA ASN A 174 7.10 6.08 2.15
C ASN A 174 8.35 6.92 2.43
N THR A 175 8.54 7.24 3.71
CA THR A 175 9.67 8.07 4.14
C THR A 175 11.03 7.39 3.95
N ALA A 176 11.13 6.06 3.96
CA ALA A 176 12.38 5.35 3.68
C ALA A 176 12.82 5.49 2.22
N MET A 177 11.88 5.57 1.29
CA MET A 177 12.19 5.76 -0.14
C MET A 177 12.76 7.15 -0.41
N ILE A 178 12.22 8.21 0.19
CA ILE A 178 12.66 9.58 -0.07
C ILE A 178 14.04 9.90 0.53
N VAL A 179 14.48 9.18 1.56
CA VAL A 179 15.81 9.41 2.16
C VAL A 179 16.91 8.63 1.45
N SER A 180 16.59 7.52 0.78
CA SER A 180 17.57 6.71 0.08
C SER A 180 17.82 7.21 -1.34
N ARG A 181 19.10 7.18 -1.81
CA ARG A 181 19.45 7.53 -3.20
C ARG A 181 18.72 6.63 -4.20
N ARG A 182 18.65 5.33 -3.91
CA ARG A 182 17.97 4.35 -4.78
C ARG A 182 16.48 4.65 -4.87
N GLY A 183 15.82 4.90 -3.74
CA GLY A 183 14.40 5.23 -3.70
C GLY A 183 14.09 6.50 -4.49
N ARG A 184 14.87 7.58 -4.30
CA ARG A 184 14.69 8.81 -5.07
C ARG A 184 14.85 8.60 -6.59
N ASN A 185 15.80 7.76 -7.01
CA ASN A 185 15.97 7.44 -8.43
C ASN A 185 14.77 6.67 -8.99
N LEU A 186 14.20 5.74 -8.23
CA LEU A 186 12.98 5.02 -8.63
C LEU A 186 11.79 5.96 -8.70
N ILE A 187 11.57 6.79 -7.68
CA ILE A 187 10.49 7.78 -7.65
C ILE A 187 10.56 8.72 -8.88
N ALA A 188 11.76 9.13 -9.28
CA ALA A 188 11.94 10.00 -10.44
C ALA A 188 11.51 9.37 -11.78
N ALA A 189 11.47 8.03 -11.85
CA ALA A 189 10.99 7.28 -13.02
C ALA A 189 9.48 7.01 -12.99
N MET A 190 8.82 7.14 -11.82
CA MET A 190 7.40 6.85 -11.66
C MET A 190 6.53 7.98 -12.23
N PRO A 191 5.43 7.66 -12.93
CA PRO A 191 4.49 8.66 -13.43
C PRO A 191 3.84 9.45 -12.27
N ARG A 192 3.80 10.76 -12.40
CA ARG A 192 3.31 11.66 -11.33
C ARG A 192 1.85 11.38 -10.94
N ASP A 193 1.02 11.02 -11.89
CA ASP A 193 -0.40 10.70 -11.71
C ASP A 193 -0.65 9.29 -11.16
N ARG A 194 0.41 8.51 -10.94
CA ARG A 194 0.39 7.15 -10.38
C ARG A 194 1.06 7.04 -9.01
N LEU A 195 1.43 8.17 -8.41
CA LEU A 195 2.05 8.22 -7.09
C LEU A 195 1.00 8.32 -5.99
N LEU A 196 1.16 7.51 -4.97
CA LEU A 196 0.35 7.50 -3.75
C LEU A 196 1.25 7.64 -2.53
N LEU A 197 0.65 7.82 -1.38
CA LEU A 197 1.33 7.90 -0.09
C LEU A 197 1.12 6.62 0.70
N GLU A 198 2.14 6.19 1.43
CA GLU A 198 2.06 5.11 2.41
C GLU A 198 3.03 5.35 3.56
N THR A 199 2.74 4.81 4.73
CA THR A 199 3.73 4.72 5.80
C THR A 199 4.46 3.40 5.84
N ASP A 200 3.79 2.31 5.54
CA ASP A 200 4.20 0.95 5.91
C ASP A 200 4.55 0.89 7.42
N GLY A 201 3.83 1.66 8.20
CA GLY A 201 4.01 1.69 9.64
C GLY A 201 3.36 0.48 10.32
N PRO A 202 4.03 -0.08 11.36
CA PRO A 202 5.18 0.43 12.11
C PRO A 202 6.56 0.01 11.58
N PHE A 203 6.65 -0.66 10.42
CA PHE A 203 7.92 -1.22 9.91
C PHE A 203 8.89 -0.13 9.44
N VAL A 204 8.40 0.91 8.77
CA VAL A 204 9.21 2.09 8.47
C VAL A 204 9.37 2.95 9.73
N ARG A 205 10.57 3.46 9.92
CA ARG A 205 10.93 4.24 11.11
C ARG A 205 11.42 5.63 10.74
N ILE A 206 11.12 6.59 11.62
CA ILE A 206 11.67 7.95 11.58
C ILE A 206 12.48 8.16 12.84
N GLY A 207 13.80 8.07 12.71
CA GLY A 207 14.67 7.97 13.88
C GLY A 207 14.40 6.69 14.67
N GLU A 208 14.09 6.82 15.97
CA GLU A 208 13.87 5.68 16.85
C GLU A 208 12.40 5.26 16.99
N ARG A 209 11.47 5.98 16.39
CA ARG A 209 10.04 5.68 16.46
C ARG A 209 9.47 5.15 15.15
N PRO A 210 8.40 4.33 15.19
CA PRO A 210 7.64 3.99 13.99
C PRO A 210 7.11 5.25 13.28
N ALA A 211 7.11 5.22 11.95
CA ALA A 211 6.38 6.20 11.14
C ALA A 211 4.88 6.10 11.44
N ARG A 212 4.18 7.22 11.41
CA ARG A 212 2.72 7.31 11.60
C ARG A 212 2.09 8.01 10.40
N PRO A 213 0.80 7.80 10.10
CA PRO A 213 0.15 8.39 8.92
C PRO A 213 0.39 9.90 8.76
N HIS A 214 0.35 10.69 9.83
CA HIS A 214 0.63 12.12 9.74
C HIS A 214 2.07 12.46 9.32
N ASP A 215 3.03 11.54 9.46
CA ASP A 215 4.42 11.77 9.01
C ASP A 215 4.55 11.82 7.48
N LEU A 216 3.50 11.44 6.75
CA LEU A 216 3.46 11.54 5.29
C LEU A 216 3.59 12.97 4.76
N TYR A 217 3.44 13.99 5.62
CA TYR A 217 3.80 15.34 5.26
C TYR A 217 5.27 15.47 4.78
N LEU A 218 6.19 14.62 5.28
CA LEU A 218 7.58 14.58 4.83
C LEU A 218 7.71 14.17 3.37
N VAL A 219 6.83 13.26 2.93
CA VAL A 219 6.77 12.81 1.53
C VAL A 219 6.18 13.91 0.65
N VAL A 220 5.15 14.62 1.13
CA VAL A 220 4.60 15.80 0.43
C VAL A 220 5.65 16.90 0.29
N GLU A 221 6.40 17.20 1.36
CA GLU A 221 7.49 18.18 1.33
C GLU A 221 8.59 17.81 0.32
N PHE A 222 8.90 16.51 0.22
CA PHE A 222 9.82 16.00 -0.80
C PHE A 222 9.28 16.24 -2.21
N PHE A 223 8.01 15.92 -2.49
CA PHE A 223 7.40 16.12 -3.80
C PHE A 223 7.24 17.60 -4.15
N ALA A 224 6.90 18.47 -3.20
CA ALA A 224 6.82 19.91 -3.42
C ALA A 224 8.15 20.47 -3.95
N ARG A 225 9.26 20.03 -3.35
CA ARG A 225 10.61 20.38 -3.81
C ARG A 225 10.93 19.79 -5.18
N GLN A 226 10.62 18.51 -5.39
CA GLN A 226 10.90 17.81 -6.66
C GLN A 226 10.08 18.39 -7.83
N TRP A 227 8.83 18.76 -7.58
CA TRP A 227 7.92 19.30 -8.59
C TRP A 227 7.97 20.81 -8.71
N ASN A 228 8.80 21.48 -7.90
CA ASN A 228 8.92 22.95 -7.84
C ASN A 228 7.56 23.63 -7.67
N CYS A 229 6.78 23.18 -6.68
CA CYS A 229 5.46 23.72 -6.36
C CYS A 229 5.29 23.88 -4.84
N SER A 230 4.16 24.44 -4.41
CA SER A 230 3.82 24.51 -2.98
C SER A 230 3.49 23.13 -2.41
N GLU A 231 3.65 22.97 -1.09
CA GLU A 231 3.27 21.75 -0.37
C GLU A 231 1.76 21.46 -0.53
N MET A 232 0.93 22.50 -0.57
CA MET A 232 -0.51 22.36 -0.84
C MET A 232 -0.75 21.79 -2.25
N ALA A 233 -0.11 22.31 -3.28
CA ALA A 233 -0.27 21.82 -4.65
C ALA A 233 0.24 20.37 -4.81
N ALA A 234 1.30 20.00 -4.07
CA ALA A 234 1.77 18.62 -4.05
C ALA A 234 0.76 17.69 -3.35
N ALA A 235 0.20 18.12 -2.21
CA ALA A 235 -0.82 17.36 -1.50
C ALA A 235 -2.10 17.19 -2.31
N GLU A 236 -2.56 18.25 -2.99
CA GLU A 236 -3.72 18.21 -3.87
C GLU A 236 -3.54 17.23 -5.04
N GLN A 237 -2.35 17.20 -5.65
CA GLN A 237 -2.05 16.23 -6.71
C GLN A 237 -2.10 14.78 -6.19
N LEU A 238 -1.48 14.51 -5.04
CA LEU A 238 -1.46 13.18 -4.45
C LEU A 238 -2.87 12.75 -3.99
N SER A 239 -3.64 13.68 -3.43
CA SER A 239 -5.05 13.47 -3.08
C SER A 239 -5.91 13.17 -4.31
N ALA A 240 -5.69 13.88 -5.41
CA ALA A 240 -6.37 13.62 -6.68
C ALA A 240 -6.05 12.23 -7.24
N ASN A 241 -4.78 11.80 -7.16
CA ASN A 241 -4.38 10.44 -7.56
C ASN A 241 -5.13 9.37 -6.74
N PHE A 242 -5.20 9.56 -5.42
CA PHE A 242 -5.93 8.63 -4.55
C PHE A 242 -7.44 8.65 -4.82
N SER A 243 -8.02 9.82 -5.02
CA SER A 243 -9.44 9.95 -5.37
C SER A 243 -9.76 9.28 -6.71
N GLY A 244 -8.82 9.30 -7.64
CA GLY A 244 -8.93 8.60 -8.93
C GLY A 244 -9.09 7.09 -8.78
N LEU A 245 -8.47 6.46 -7.75
CA LEU A 245 -8.69 5.05 -7.42
C LEU A 245 -10.14 4.79 -7.00
N GLN A 246 -10.76 5.78 -6.36
CA GLN A 246 -12.11 5.65 -5.82
C GLN A 246 -13.19 5.86 -6.87
N GLY A 247 -12.89 6.57 -7.95
CA GLY A 247 -13.84 6.90 -9.03
C GLY A 247 -13.80 5.96 -10.25
N ALA A 248 -12.83 5.09 -10.36
CA ALA A 248 -12.69 4.18 -11.50
C ALA A 248 -13.73 3.03 -11.51
N GLY A 249 -14.60 2.94 -10.52
CA GLY A 249 -15.63 1.91 -10.34
C GLY A 249 -17.07 2.46 -10.23
N ALA A 250 -17.32 3.70 -10.67
CA ALA A 250 -18.67 4.28 -10.66
C ALA A 250 -19.27 4.36 -12.08
#